data_bcfd3e3bdb434f33761f53aaf4007a06
#
_entry.id   bcfd3e3bdb434f33761f53aaf4007a06
#
_cell.length_a   1.000
_cell.length_b   1.000
_cell.length_c   1.000
_cell.angle_alpha   90.00
_cell.angle_beta   90.00
_cell.angle_gamma   90.00
#
_symmetry.space_group_name_H-M   'P 1'
#
loop_
_entity.id
_entity.type
_entity.pdbx_description
1 polymer ?
#
loop_
_entity_poly.entity_id
_entity_poly.type
_entity_poly.pdbx_seq_one_letter_code
_entity_poly.pdbx_strand_id
1 'polypeptide(L)'
;MKKIIAAATALLVAAGMFTGCGASEKPTAQGDKLKIVTTIFPEYDWTREILGDQSERAEVTMLLDNGVDLHSYQPTADDLIKIAECDLFIYVGGESDGWVESALASTSNPERKVINLIDTLGDSVKLEEVVEGMQETEHDHEEGEEHDHDDDHAHDADEEHSDADDHDHDHEVETDEHVWLSLRNAQAVCQKIAEKLGEIDPEHEQAYTQNALAYIDQLAALDAKYQAAVDAANKKTLVFGDRFPFRYLTEDYGLNYYAAFVGCSAETEASFETIRFLAEKTDALGLGHVLTIENPNHKIAETVVANTTGKNQQVLSMNSMQSVTSKDVAEGATYLSIMEHNLEVLTQALQ
;
A
#
# COMPACT_ATOMS: atom_id res chain seq x y z
N MET A 1 -9.07 49.32 81.56
CA MET A 1 -9.76 48.86 82.82
C MET A 1 -10.41 47.54 82.55
N LYS A 2 -9.99 46.64 83.40
CA LYS A 2 -10.75 45.45 83.95
C LYS A 2 -11.19 44.38 82.92
N LYS A 3 -10.53 43.27 82.92
CA LYS A 3 -10.62 42.07 83.84
C LYS A 3 -11.47 41.00 83.12
N ILE A 4 -10.86 39.85 82.77
CA ILE A 4 -10.86 38.57 83.55
C ILE A 4 -12.19 37.85 83.36
N ILE A 5 -12.27 36.57 82.94
CA ILE A 5 -11.91 35.23 83.45
C ILE A 5 -12.42 34.23 82.43
N ALA A 6 -11.64 33.37 81.93
CA ALA A 6 -11.48 31.95 82.12
C ALA A 6 -12.68 31.16 82.60
N ALA A 7 -13.07 30.12 81.84
CA ALA A 7 -13.50 28.85 82.39
C ALA A 7 -13.40 27.74 81.30
N ALA A 8 -12.53 26.82 81.57
CA ALA A 8 -12.45 25.53 80.89
C ALA A 8 -13.58 24.63 81.39
N THR A 9 -14.17 23.82 80.57
CA THR A 9 -14.69 22.51 80.96
C THR A 9 -14.63 21.54 79.79
N ALA A 10 -13.98 20.44 80.13
CA ALA A 10 -13.79 19.28 79.30
C ALA A 10 -15.03 18.37 79.33
N LEU A 11 -14.96 17.36 78.48
CA LEU A 11 -15.64 16.06 78.41
C LEU A 11 -16.66 15.99 77.27
N LEU A 12 -16.75 14.97 76.47
CA LEU A 12 -16.44 13.54 76.42
C LEU A 12 -16.61 13.05 75.00
N VAL A 13 -15.68 12.34 74.55
CA VAL A 13 -15.67 11.10 73.76
C VAL A 13 -17.05 10.60 73.32
N ALA A 14 -17.25 10.55 72.04
CA ALA A 14 -18.04 9.51 71.39
C ALA A 14 -17.28 9.01 70.15
N ALA A 15 -16.68 7.85 70.26
CA ALA A 15 -16.06 7.12 69.13
C ALA A 15 -17.17 6.66 68.19
N GLY A 16 -17.22 7.28 67.01
CA GLY A 16 -17.96 6.79 65.86
C GLY A 16 -16.98 6.26 64.85
N MET A 17 -16.76 4.93 64.86
CA MET A 17 -16.07 4.23 63.77
C MET A 17 -16.94 4.32 62.51
N PHE A 18 -16.66 5.27 61.65
CA PHE A 18 -17.01 5.17 60.25
C PHE A 18 -15.79 4.58 59.53
N THR A 19 -15.83 3.26 59.29
CA THR A 19 -15.05 2.62 58.26
C THR A 19 -15.55 3.14 56.93
N GLY A 20 -15.04 4.29 56.50
CA GLY A 20 -15.09 4.69 55.12
C GLY A 20 -14.14 3.79 54.36
N CYS A 21 -14.67 2.82 53.61
CA CYS A 21 -13.98 2.28 52.45
C CYS A 21 -13.77 3.43 51.49
N GLY A 22 -12.67 4.15 51.62
CA GLY A 22 -12.08 4.91 50.55
C GLY A 22 -11.60 3.87 49.55
N ALA A 23 -12.39 3.65 48.51
CA ALA A 23 -11.83 3.12 47.28
C ALA A 23 -10.71 4.09 46.90
N SER A 24 -9.47 3.73 47.14
CA SER A 24 -8.35 4.28 46.41
C SER A 24 -8.66 4.01 44.95
N GLU A 25 -9.11 5.01 44.23
CA GLU A 25 -8.88 5.04 42.80
C GLU A 25 -7.36 4.88 42.67
N LYS A 26 -6.93 3.68 42.33
CA LYS A 26 -5.61 3.48 41.74
C LYS A 26 -5.56 4.47 40.59
N PRO A 27 -4.50 5.29 40.49
CA PRO A 27 -4.26 5.96 39.20
C PRO A 27 -4.28 4.83 38.18
N THR A 28 -5.21 4.88 37.25
CA THR A 28 -5.18 4.05 36.06
C THR A 28 -3.78 4.25 35.51
N ALA A 29 -2.95 3.21 35.68
CA ALA A 29 -1.71 3.13 34.93
C ALA A 29 -2.14 3.42 33.49
N GLN A 30 -1.57 4.46 32.89
CA GLN A 30 -1.73 4.74 31.49
C GLN A 30 -1.25 3.45 30.83
N GLY A 31 -2.19 2.63 30.33
CA GLY A 31 -1.87 1.33 29.76
C GLY A 31 -0.85 1.57 28.66
N ASP A 32 0.07 0.65 28.47
CA ASP A 32 1.02 0.72 27.38
C ASP A 32 0.24 0.97 26.08
N LYS A 33 0.73 1.89 25.26
CA LYS A 33 0.09 2.20 23.98
C LYS A 33 0.07 0.96 23.11
N LEU A 34 -1.01 0.79 22.34
CA LEU A 34 -1.07 -0.21 21.28
C LEU A 34 0.03 0.07 20.26
N LYS A 35 0.86 -0.91 20.00
CA LYS A 35 1.92 -0.82 18.99
C LYS A 35 1.40 -1.40 17.69
N ILE A 36 1.26 -0.54 16.68
CA ILE A 36 0.78 -0.94 15.36
C ILE A 36 1.88 -0.65 14.34
N VAL A 37 2.22 -1.64 13.53
CA VAL A 37 3.22 -1.53 12.47
C VAL A 37 2.54 -1.77 11.14
N THR A 38 2.81 -0.90 10.17
CA THR A 38 2.32 -0.99 8.80
C THR A 38 3.49 -0.94 7.84
N THR A 39 3.39 -1.56 6.68
CA THR A 39 4.44 -1.48 5.67
C THR A 39 4.36 -0.16 4.90
N ILE A 40 3.25 0.12 4.25
CA ILE A 40 3.07 1.25 3.33
C ILE A 40 2.17 2.35 3.88
N PHE A 41 2.20 3.51 3.22
CA PHE A 41 1.41 4.68 3.59
C PHE A 41 -0.12 4.45 3.62
N PRO A 42 -0.78 3.79 2.65
CA PRO A 42 -2.23 3.57 2.72
C PRO A 42 -2.67 2.87 4.00
N GLU A 43 -1.98 1.82 4.41
CA GLU A 43 -2.26 1.08 5.65
C GLU A 43 -2.11 1.95 6.89
N TYR A 44 -1.06 2.78 6.90
CA TYR A 44 -0.78 3.74 7.97
C TYR A 44 -1.89 4.79 8.09
N ASP A 45 -2.32 5.38 6.98
CA ASP A 45 -3.35 6.42 6.96
C ASP A 45 -4.72 5.85 7.36
N TRP A 46 -5.13 4.73 6.78
CA TRP A 46 -6.37 4.04 7.16
C TRP A 46 -6.42 3.68 8.65
N THR A 47 -5.32 3.17 9.18
CA THR A 47 -5.23 2.84 10.61
C THR A 47 -5.44 4.08 11.48
N ARG A 48 -4.84 5.21 11.12
CA ARG A 48 -5.01 6.47 11.86
C ARG A 48 -6.43 7.02 11.77
N GLU A 49 -7.06 6.95 10.61
CA GLU A 49 -8.45 7.36 10.41
C GLU A 49 -9.40 6.51 11.29
N ILE A 50 -9.15 5.19 11.37
CA ILE A 50 -9.97 4.29 12.19
C ILE A 50 -9.70 4.48 13.69
N LEU A 51 -8.48 4.76 14.10
CA LEU A 51 -8.18 5.14 15.48
C LEU A 51 -8.88 6.44 15.88
N GLY A 52 -8.92 7.44 15.01
CA GLY A 52 -9.57 8.72 15.24
C GLY A 52 -9.16 9.35 16.58
N ASP A 53 -10.13 9.67 17.43
CA ASP A 53 -9.89 10.24 18.78
C ASP A 53 -9.13 9.28 19.73
N GLN A 54 -9.00 8.00 19.38
CA GLN A 54 -8.22 7.01 20.14
C GLN A 54 -6.74 6.99 19.73
N SER A 55 -6.30 7.84 18.82
CA SER A 55 -4.92 7.89 18.30
C SER A 55 -3.85 8.10 19.37
N GLU A 56 -4.16 8.80 20.49
CA GLU A 56 -3.23 8.96 21.62
C GLU A 56 -2.94 7.64 22.37
N ARG A 57 -3.79 6.62 22.18
CA ARG A 57 -3.69 5.31 22.80
C ARG A 57 -2.85 4.33 21.97
N ALA A 58 -2.48 4.71 20.77
CA ALA A 58 -1.70 3.89 19.85
C ALA A 58 -0.40 4.59 19.44
N GLU A 59 0.57 3.79 19.06
CA GLU A 59 1.76 4.18 18.31
C GLU A 59 1.71 3.45 16.99
N VAL A 60 1.50 4.20 15.90
CA VAL A 60 1.44 3.64 14.54
C VAL A 60 2.75 3.95 13.83
N THR A 61 3.46 2.92 13.43
CA THR A 61 4.75 3.02 12.73
C THR A 61 4.55 2.59 11.27
N MET A 62 4.95 3.44 10.33
CA MET A 62 5.08 3.13 8.92
C MET A 62 6.53 2.72 8.63
N LEU A 63 6.75 1.54 8.07
CA LEU A 63 8.12 1.05 7.80
C LEU A 63 8.74 1.74 6.57
N LEU A 64 7.96 1.91 5.51
CA LEU A 64 8.39 2.56 4.27
C LEU A 64 8.16 4.08 4.34
N ASP A 65 8.78 4.75 5.30
CA ASP A 65 8.53 6.16 5.62
C ASP A 65 9.47 7.16 4.94
N ASN A 66 10.44 6.66 4.17
CA ASN A 66 11.54 7.42 3.59
C ASN A 66 11.54 7.46 2.05
N GLY A 67 10.45 7.03 1.40
CA GLY A 67 10.28 7.03 -0.05
C GLY A 67 10.94 5.84 -0.77
N VAL A 68 11.30 4.79 -0.05
CA VAL A 68 11.68 3.51 -0.66
C VAL A 68 10.42 2.84 -1.18
N ASP A 69 10.51 2.35 -2.40
CA ASP A 69 9.46 1.60 -3.06
C ASP A 69 9.28 0.21 -2.42
N LEU A 70 8.03 -0.28 -2.34
CA LEU A 70 7.70 -1.58 -1.77
C LEU A 70 8.53 -2.71 -2.37
N HIS A 71 8.67 -2.73 -3.71
CA HIS A 71 9.39 -3.79 -4.43
C HIS A 71 10.92 -3.79 -4.19
N SER A 72 11.46 -2.72 -3.60
CA SER A 72 12.88 -2.58 -3.27
C SER A 72 13.15 -2.60 -1.76
N TYR A 73 12.12 -2.75 -0.94
CA TYR A 73 12.25 -2.66 0.50
C TYR A 73 12.86 -3.93 1.09
N GLN A 74 13.82 -3.72 2.02
CA GLN A 74 14.39 -4.77 2.84
C GLN A 74 14.33 -4.32 4.30
N PRO A 75 13.74 -5.10 5.23
CA PRO A 75 13.59 -4.69 6.61
C PRO A 75 14.94 -4.58 7.32
N THR A 76 15.09 -3.51 8.09
CA THR A 76 16.24 -3.37 8.99
C THR A 76 16.06 -4.23 10.25
N ALA A 77 17.15 -4.43 11.02
CA ALA A 77 17.04 -5.12 12.30
C ALA A 77 16.10 -4.40 13.29
N ASP A 78 15.99 -3.08 13.20
CA ASP A 78 15.08 -2.29 14.02
C ASP A 78 13.62 -2.51 13.62
N ASP A 79 13.34 -2.63 12.33
CA ASP A 79 11.99 -2.94 11.82
C ASP A 79 11.54 -4.33 12.26
N LEU A 80 12.44 -5.32 12.19
CA LEU A 80 12.15 -6.67 12.70
C LEU A 80 11.83 -6.68 14.20
N ILE A 81 12.49 -5.84 15.01
CA ILE A 81 12.19 -5.69 16.44
C ILE A 81 10.79 -5.08 16.63
N LYS A 82 10.47 -4.00 15.90
CA LYS A 82 9.14 -3.37 15.95
C LYS A 82 8.04 -4.36 15.60
N ILE A 83 8.22 -5.13 14.51
CA ILE A 83 7.29 -6.18 14.11
C ILE A 83 7.17 -7.27 15.18
N ALA A 84 8.28 -7.71 15.78
CA ALA A 84 8.25 -8.74 16.81
C ALA A 84 7.48 -8.32 18.05
N GLU A 85 7.48 -7.05 18.41
CA GLU A 85 6.86 -6.50 19.63
C GLU A 85 5.46 -5.91 19.42
N CYS A 86 5.00 -5.71 18.17
CA CYS A 86 3.74 -5.03 17.92
C CYS A 86 2.50 -5.86 18.32
N ASP A 87 1.38 -5.18 18.50
CA ASP A 87 0.07 -5.77 18.76
C ASP A 87 -0.69 -6.06 17.48
N LEU A 88 -0.46 -5.22 16.45
CA LEU A 88 -1.02 -5.38 15.11
C LEU A 88 0.05 -5.10 14.06
N PHE A 89 0.21 -6.04 13.11
CA PHE A 89 1.04 -5.86 11.93
C PHE A 89 0.18 -5.91 10.67
N ILE A 90 0.31 -4.92 9.80
CA ILE A 90 -0.43 -4.80 8.54
C ILE A 90 0.59 -4.73 7.41
N TYR A 91 0.41 -5.54 6.38
CA TYR A 91 1.29 -5.61 5.23
C TYR A 91 0.52 -6.03 3.96
N VAL A 92 1.09 -5.76 2.81
CA VAL A 92 0.41 -6.00 1.53
C VAL A 92 0.28 -7.49 1.23
N GLY A 93 1.36 -8.23 1.37
CA GLY A 93 1.48 -9.60 0.86
C GLY A 93 2.09 -9.61 -0.56
N GLY A 94 2.16 -10.80 -1.16
CA GLY A 94 2.81 -10.98 -2.46
C GLY A 94 4.31 -11.18 -2.34
N GLU A 95 5.01 -11.05 -3.48
CA GLU A 95 6.45 -11.32 -3.57
C GLU A 95 7.31 -10.30 -2.84
N SER A 96 6.94 -9.03 -2.90
CA SER A 96 7.66 -7.93 -2.23
C SER A 96 7.71 -8.12 -0.71
N ASP A 97 6.74 -8.83 -0.15
CA ASP A 97 6.64 -9.12 1.27
C ASP A 97 7.10 -10.55 1.63
N GLY A 98 7.83 -11.25 0.75
CA GLY A 98 8.35 -12.61 1.00
C GLY A 98 9.22 -12.74 2.26
N TRP A 99 9.80 -11.66 2.74
CA TRP A 99 10.56 -11.59 3.99
C TRP A 99 9.67 -11.68 5.25
N VAL A 100 8.35 -11.41 5.13
CA VAL A 100 7.42 -11.30 6.26
C VAL A 100 7.26 -12.62 7.01
N GLU A 101 7.22 -13.76 6.33
CA GLU A 101 7.09 -15.07 6.98
C GLU A 101 8.21 -15.28 8.02
N SER A 102 9.44 -14.97 7.67
CA SER A 102 10.60 -15.06 8.58
C SER A 102 10.50 -14.06 9.74
N ALA A 103 10.01 -12.85 9.49
CA ALA A 103 9.81 -11.84 10.53
C ALA A 103 8.71 -12.27 11.52
N LEU A 104 7.62 -12.83 11.03
CA LEU A 104 6.52 -13.32 11.85
C LEU A 104 6.92 -14.51 12.74
N ALA A 105 7.83 -15.36 12.30
CA ALA A 105 8.34 -16.49 13.08
C ALA A 105 9.13 -16.06 14.32
N SER A 106 9.64 -14.83 14.36
CA SER A 106 10.50 -14.29 15.44
C SER A 106 9.72 -13.40 16.44
N THR A 107 8.43 -13.65 16.65
CA THR A 107 7.61 -12.80 17.52
C THR A 107 7.96 -12.93 19.01
N SER A 108 7.95 -11.81 19.72
CA SER A 108 7.94 -11.73 21.18
C SER A 108 6.53 -11.50 21.77
N ASN A 109 5.54 -11.19 20.91
CA ASN A 109 4.13 -11.03 21.28
C ASN A 109 3.27 -12.15 20.65
N PRO A 110 2.91 -13.20 21.41
CA PRO A 110 2.11 -14.31 20.87
C PRO A 110 0.64 -13.93 20.58
N GLU A 111 0.17 -12.81 21.12
CA GLU A 111 -1.19 -12.29 20.90
C GLU A 111 -1.28 -11.36 19.69
N ARG A 112 -0.15 -11.05 19.05
CA ARG A 112 -0.09 -10.17 17.87
C ARG A 112 -1.12 -10.59 16.84
N LYS A 113 -1.87 -9.62 16.34
CA LYS A 113 -2.74 -9.78 15.17
C LYS A 113 -2.00 -9.40 13.90
N VAL A 114 -2.41 -10.01 12.81
CA VAL A 114 -1.82 -9.76 11.49
C VAL A 114 -2.93 -9.53 10.48
N ILE A 115 -2.73 -8.56 9.59
CA ILE A 115 -3.55 -8.33 8.40
C ILE A 115 -2.61 -8.40 7.20
N ASN A 116 -2.85 -9.38 6.33
CA ASN A 116 -2.32 -9.43 4.97
C ASN A 116 -3.43 -8.88 4.05
N LEU A 117 -3.15 -7.85 3.26
CA LEU A 117 -4.15 -7.23 2.39
C LEU A 117 -4.63 -8.19 1.32
N ILE A 118 -3.70 -8.88 0.65
CA ILE A 118 -4.00 -9.86 -0.41
C ILE A 118 -4.90 -10.97 0.15
N ASP A 119 -4.55 -11.57 1.29
CA ASP A 119 -5.37 -12.59 1.93
C ASP A 119 -6.75 -12.07 2.34
N THR A 120 -6.81 -10.83 2.82
CA THR A 120 -8.06 -10.17 3.23
C THR A 120 -9.01 -9.97 2.05
N LEU A 121 -8.47 -9.70 0.87
CA LEU A 121 -9.23 -9.40 -0.34
C LEU A 121 -9.61 -10.65 -1.15
N GLY A 122 -8.88 -11.75 -0.99
CA GLY A 122 -9.20 -13.06 -1.56
C GLY A 122 -9.51 -12.99 -3.06
N ASP A 123 -10.75 -13.35 -3.45
CA ASP A 123 -11.17 -13.40 -4.86
C ASP A 123 -11.14 -12.05 -5.59
N SER A 124 -10.95 -10.94 -4.89
CA SER A 124 -10.81 -9.60 -5.50
C SER A 124 -9.39 -9.32 -6.00
N VAL A 125 -8.44 -10.17 -5.65
CA VAL A 125 -7.03 -10.04 -6.04
C VAL A 125 -6.86 -10.36 -7.53
N LYS A 126 -6.00 -9.59 -8.21
CA LYS A 126 -5.69 -9.70 -9.63
C LYS A 126 -4.29 -10.26 -9.81
N LEU A 127 -4.10 -10.95 -10.93
CA LEU A 127 -2.77 -11.30 -11.39
C LEU A 127 -2.18 -10.16 -12.21
N GLU A 128 -0.88 -10.02 -12.26
CA GLU A 128 -0.24 -9.11 -13.20
C GLU A 128 -0.65 -9.42 -14.64
N GLU A 129 -0.73 -8.40 -15.47
CA GLU A 129 -1.12 -8.55 -16.87
C GLU A 129 -0.13 -7.81 -17.76
N VAL A 130 0.48 -8.55 -18.67
CA VAL A 130 1.27 -7.97 -19.74
C VAL A 130 0.33 -7.61 -20.90
N VAL A 131 0.14 -6.32 -21.16
CA VAL A 131 -0.66 -5.86 -22.29
C VAL A 131 0.21 -5.59 -23.52
N GLU A 132 -0.43 -5.55 -24.71
CA GLU A 132 0.26 -5.30 -25.99
C GLU A 132 1.22 -4.10 -25.90
N GLY A 133 2.48 -4.32 -26.25
CA GLY A 133 3.54 -3.29 -26.31
C GLY A 133 4.26 -3.00 -25.02
N MET A 134 3.90 -3.66 -23.91
CA MET A 134 4.73 -3.66 -22.72
C MET A 134 6.05 -4.38 -22.98
N GLN A 135 7.10 -3.89 -22.37
CA GLN A 135 8.38 -4.58 -22.33
C GLN A 135 8.29 -5.70 -21.30
N GLU A 136 8.61 -6.92 -21.71
CA GLU A 136 8.75 -8.05 -20.79
C GLU A 136 10.03 -7.84 -19.96
N THR A 137 9.94 -8.15 -18.66
CA THR A 137 11.13 -8.17 -17.79
C THR A 137 12.01 -9.33 -18.22
N GLU A 138 13.23 -9.04 -18.67
CA GLU A 138 14.24 -10.07 -18.87
C GLU A 138 14.65 -10.57 -17.47
N HIS A 139 14.15 -11.73 -17.06
CA HIS A 139 14.73 -12.43 -15.94
C HIS A 139 16.14 -12.88 -16.38
N ASP A 140 17.17 -12.24 -15.82
CA ASP A 140 18.57 -12.64 -15.96
C ASP A 140 18.71 -14.08 -15.48
N HIS A 141 18.63 -15.03 -16.42
CA HIS A 141 19.20 -16.35 -16.21
C HIS A 141 20.72 -16.14 -16.22
N GLU A 142 21.33 -16.11 -15.04
CA GLU A 142 22.78 -16.31 -14.92
C GLU A 142 23.13 -17.57 -15.73
N GLU A 143 23.59 -17.37 -16.95
CA GLU A 143 24.21 -18.43 -17.73
C GLU A 143 25.44 -18.91 -16.93
N GLY A 144 25.25 -20.07 -16.31
CA GLY A 144 26.31 -20.74 -15.58
C GLY A 144 27.58 -20.83 -16.43
N GLU A 145 28.69 -20.48 -15.80
CA GLU A 145 30.05 -20.51 -16.33
C GLU A 145 30.28 -21.70 -17.26
N GLU A 146 30.67 -21.40 -18.49
CA GLU A 146 31.20 -22.40 -19.44
C GLU A 146 32.42 -23.09 -18.80
N HIS A 147 32.24 -24.33 -18.38
CA HIS A 147 33.34 -25.21 -18.12
C HIS A 147 33.88 -25.75 -19.46
N ASP A 148 34.97 -25.13 -19.90
CA ASP A 148 35.85 -25.69 -20.92
C ASP A 148 36.31 -27.08 -20.46
N HIS A 149 35.78 -28.12 -21.08
CA HIS A 149 36.38 -29.46 -21.10
C HIS A 149 36.72 -29.81 -22.53
N ASP A 150 37.99 -29.54 -22.89
CA ASP A 150 38.69 -30.25 -23.95
C ASP A 150 38.69 -31.74 -23.61
N ASP A 151 38.00 -32.55 -24.39
CA ASP A 151 38.37 -33.96 -24.60
C ASP A 151 37.88 -34.45 -25.97
N ASP A 152 38.89 -34.72 -26.80
CA ASP A 152 38.90 -35.39 -28.08
C ASP A 152 38.26 -36.79 -27.99
N HIS A 153 37.11 -37.04 -28.64
CA HIS A 153 36.80 -38.40 -29.15
C HIS A 153 35.83 -38.32 -30.34
N ALA A 154 36.40 -38.67 -31.51
CA ALA A 154 35.67 -39.05 -32.72
C ALA A 154 34.93 -40.36 -32.50
N HIS A 155 33.62 -40.44 -32.84
CA HIS A 155 32.99 -41.64 -33.43
C HIS A 155 31.69 -41.32 -34.16
N ASP A 156 31.56 -42.00 -35.27
CA ASP A 156 30.58 -42.04 -36.33
C ASP A 156 29.11 -42.34 -35.93
N ALA A 157 28.23 -41.86 -36.83
CA ALA A 157 27.04 -42.48 -37.38
C ALA A 157 25.69 -42.35 -36.65
N ASP A 158 24.79 -41.59 -37.36
CA ASP A 158 23.37 -41.84 -37.57
C ASP A 158 22.45 -42.24 -36.37
N GLU A 159 21.64 -41.30 -35.93
CA GLU A 159 20.19 -41.54 -35.74
C GLU A 159 19.45 -40.21 -35.61
N GLU A 160 18.41 -40.07 -36.47
CA GLU A 160 17.46 -38.96 -36.39
C GLU A 160 16.63 -39.09 -35.11
N HIS A 161 16.78 -38.13 -34.18
CA HIS A 161 15.78 -37.87 -33.17
C HIS A 161 15.32 -36.42 -33.28
N SER A 162 14.13 -36.30 -33.86
CA SER A 162 13.31 -35.13 -33.77
C SER A 162 12.60 -35.15 -32.41
N ASP A 163 13.21 -34.61 -31.40
CA ASP A 163 12.50 -34.20 -30.19
C ASP A 163 12.42 -32.68 -30.18
N ALA A 164 11.25 -32.18 -30.59
CA ALA A 164 10.84 -30.83 -30.30
C ALA A 164 10.47 -30.83 -28.83
N ASP A 165 11.43 -30.58 -27.97
CA ASP A 165 11.16 -30.15 -26.59
C ASP A 165 10.61 -28.74 -26.66
N ASP A 166 9.27 -28.68 -26.68
CA ASP A 166 8.49 -27.49 -26.41
C ASP A 166 8.67 -27.22 -24.90
N HIS A 167 9.72 -26.48 -24.54
CA HIS A 167 9.86 -25.94 -23.19
C HIS A 167 8.81 -24.85 -23.05
N ASP A 168 7.60 -25.27 -22.69
CA ASP A 168 6.57 -24.42 -22.13
C ASP A 168 7.15 -23.89 -20.79
N HIS A 169 7.77 -22.72 -20.83
CA HIS A 169 8.10 -21.99 -19.63
C HIS A 169 6.77 -21.48 -19.07
N ASP A 170 6.19 -22.26 -18.15
CA ASP A 170 5.13 -21.77 -17.27
C ASP A 170 5.75 -20.61 -16.45
N HIS A 171 5.67 -19.39 -16.97
CA HIS A 171 5.85 -18.20 -16.17
C HIS A 171 4.70 -18.20 -15.15
N GLU A 172 5.03 -18.47 -13.90
CA GLU A 172 4.04 -18.27 -12.81
C GLU A 172 3.64 -16.79 -12.88
N VAL A 173 2.36 -16.57 -13.22
CA VAL A 173 1.82 -15.21 -13.31
C VAL A 173 1.69 -14.67 -11.89
N GLU A 174 2.47 -13.66 -11.59
CA GLU A 174 2.56 -13.05 -10.28
C GLU A 174 1.26 -12.31 -9.90
N THR A 175 1.06 -12.15 -8.61
CA THR A 175 -0.06 -11.35 -8.09
C THR A 175 0.27 -9.87 -8.18
N ASP A 176 -0.64 -9.08 -8.75
CA ASP A 176 -0.54 -7.62 -8.69
C ASP A 176 -0.78 -7.14 -7.25
N GLU A 177 0.26 -6.57 -6.65
CA GLU A 177 0.28 -6.18 -5.25
C GLU A 177 -0.40 -4.84 -4.97
N HIS A 178 -0.73 -4.04 -6.01
CA HIS A 178 -1.21 -2.65 -5.89
C HIS A 178 -2.69 -2.56 -5.49
N VAL A 179 -3.14 -3.46 -4.62
CA VAL A 179 -4.54 -3.62 -4.17
C VAL A 179 -5.13 -2.35 -3.55
N TRP A 180 -4.28 -1.49 -2.97
CA TRP A 180 -4.69 -0.26 -2.30
C TRP A 180 -5.15 0.84 -3.26
N LEU A 181 -4.90 0.70 -4.57
CA LEU A 181 -5.34 1.67 -5.59
C LEU A 181 -6.80 1.49 -6.01
N SER A 182 -7.49 0.47 -5.49
CA SER A 182 -8.93 0.32 -5.55
C SER A 182 -9.61 0.93 -4.33
N LEU A 183 -10.51 1.89 -4.54
CA LEU A 183 -11.33 2.44 -3.45
C LEU A 183 -12.26 1.39 -2.84
N ARG A 184 -12.64 0.35 -3.60
CA ARG A 184 -13.48 -0.76 -3.14
C ARG A 184 -12.69 -1.69 -2.23
N ASN A 185 -11.47 -2.01 -2.59
CA ASN A 185 -10.55 -2.79 -1.75
C ASN A 185 -10.22 -2.03 -0.45
N ALA A 186 -9.95 -0.72 -0.55
CA ALA A 186 -9.68 0.13 0.61
C ALA A 186 -10.83 0.07 1.65
N GLN A 187 -12.10 0.07 1.20
CA GLN A 187 -13.25 -0.08 2.09
C GLN A 187 -13.24 -1.41 2.84
N ALA A 188 -12.94 -2.53 2.13
CA ALA A 188 -12.87 -3.85 2.75
C ALA A 188 -11.72 -3.94 3.78
N VAL A 189 -10.55 -3.40 3.45
CA VAL A 189 -9.40 -3.37 4.36
C VAL A 189 -9.67 -2.50 5.58
N CYS A 190 -10.29 -1.31 5.42
CA CYS A 190 -10.67 -0.45 6.55
C CYS A 190 -11.61 -1.16 7.52
N GLN A 191 -12.57 -1.95 7.01
CA GLN A 191 -13.43 -2.75 7.86
C GLN A 191 -12.64 -3.82 8.63
N LYS A 192 -11.66 -4.46 7.97
CA LYS A 192 -10.80 -5.48 8.60
C LYS A 192 -9.89 -4.89 9.67
N ILE A 193 -9.36 -3.69 9.45
CA ILE A 193 -8.56 -2.98 10.46
C ILE A 193 -9.39 -2.69 11.71
N ALA A 194 -10.63 -2.18 11.55
CA ALA A 194 -11.51 -1.92 12.70
C ALA A 194 -11.85 -3.19 13.47
N GLU A 195 -12.11 -4.31 12.79
CA GLU A 195 -12.33 -5.62 13.40
C GLU A 195 -11.13 -6.02 14.28
N LYS A 196 -9.92 -5.94 13.73
CA LYS A 196 -8.70 -6.34 14.44
C LYS A 196 -8.36 -5.41 15.60
N LEU A 197 -8.59 -4.12 15.47
CA LEU A 197 -8.45 -3.17 16.57
C LEU A 197 -9.46 -3.47 17.70
N GLY A 198 -10.70 -3.82 17.36
CA GLY A 198 -11.71 -4.22 18.36
C GLY A 198 -11.37 -5.53 19.07
N GLU A 199 -10.71 -6.50 18.37
CA GLU A 199 -10.21 -7.72 19.02
C GLU A 199 -9.10 -7.44 20.05
N ILE A 200 -8.24 -6.45 19.78
CA ILE A 200 -7.08 -6.09 20.64
C ILE A 200 -7.51 -5.18 21.78
N ASP A 201 -8.39 -4.23 21.52
CA ASP A 201 -8.90 -3.24 22.47
C ASP A 201 -10.45 -3.23 22.49
N PRO A 202 -11.09 -4.23 23.11
CA PRO A 202 -12.55 -4.38 23.12
C PRO A 202 -13.30 -3.23 23.80
N GLU A 203 -12.64 -2.49 24.67
CA GLU A 203 -13.24 -1.33 25.33
C GLU A 203 -13.59 -0.20 24.34
N HIS A 204 -12.87 -0.13 23.21
CA HIS A 204 -13.02 0.91 22.19
C HIS A 204 -13.52 0.36 20.83
N GLU A 205 -13.90 -0.92 20.73
CA GLU A 205 -14.41 -1.57 19.52
C GLU A 205 -15.49 -0.75 18.81
N GLN A 206 -16.43 -0.19 19.60
CA GLN A 206 -17.50 0.62 19.04
C GLN A 206 -16.98 1.89 18.35
N ALA A 207 -15.96 2.54 18.93
CA ALA A 207 -15.36 3.74 18.34
C ALA A 207 -14.67 3.40 17.02
N TYR A 208 -13.86 2.33 16.99
CA TYR A 208 -13.19 1.88 15.77
C TYR A 208 -14.18 1.53 14.67
N THR A 209 -15.24 0.81 15.00
CA THR A 209 -16.30 0.48 14.04
C THR A 209 -16.99 1.73 13.48
N GLN A 210 -17.32 2.71 14.33
CA GLN A 210 -17.96 3.95 13.89
C GLN A 210 -17.04 4.79 13.01
N ASN A 211 -15.76 4.92 13.36
CA ASN A 211 -14.78 5.65 12.57
C ASN A 211 -14.57 4.98 11.20
N ALA A 212 -14.43 3.65 11.18
CA ALA A 212 -14.30 2.90 9.93
C ALA A 212 -15.52 3.10 9.02
N LEU A 213 -16.74 3.01 9.55
CA LEU A 213 -17.95 3.24 8.76
C LEU A 213 -17.99 4.66 8.19
N ALA A 214 -17.63 5.67 9.00
CA ALA A 214 -17.59 7.05 8.53
C ALA A 214 -16.54 7.29 7.45
N TYR A 215 -15.40 6.62 7.53
CA TYR A 215 -14.36 6.70 6.52
C TYR A 215 -14.72 5.92 5.24
N ILE A 216 -15.33 4.74 5.38
CA ILE A 216 -15.86 3.96 4.27
C ILE A 216 -16.91 4.75 3.48
N ASP A 217 -17.77 5.52 4.15
CA ASP A 217 -18.74 6.42 3.48
C ASP A 217 -18.02 7.48 2.62
N GLN A 218 -16.87 7.99 3.07
CA GLN A 218 -16.07 8.94 2.28
C GLN A 218 -15.41 8.25 1.07
N LEU A 219 -14.84 7.06 1.26
CA LEU A 219 -14.29 6.25 0.17
C LEU A 219 -15.35 5.91 -0.88
N ALA A 220 -16.55 5.51 -0.46
CA ALA A 220 -17.66 5.20 -1.36
C ALA A 220 -18.14 6.44 -2.13
N ALA A 221 -18.16 7.62 -1.47
CA ALA A 221 -18.49 8.87 -2.13
C ALA A 221 -17.46 9.25 -3.20
N LEU A 222 -16.16 8.97 -2.95
CA LEU A 222 -15.09 9.18 -3.93
C LEU A 222 -15.17 8.16 -5.06
N ASP A 223 -15.43 6.86 -4.78
CA ASP A 223 -15.65 5.82 -5.78
C ASP A 223 -16.77 6.21 -6.76
N ALA A 224 -17.89 6.76 -6.24
CA ALA A 224 -18.96 7.26 -7.08
C ALA A 224 -18.54 8.45 -7.97
N LYS A 225 -17.64 9.32 -7.51
CA LYS A 225 -17.10 10.42 -8.33
C LYS A 225 -16.20 9.89 -9.47
N TYR A 226 -15.37 8.87 -9.20
CA TYR A 226 -14.57 8.21 -10.22
C TYR A 226 -15.46 7.58 -11.30
N GLN A 227 -16.49 6.82 -10.89
CA GLN A 227 -17.42 6.22 -11.82
C GLN A 227 -18.10 7.27 -12.69
N ALA A 228 -18.60 8.37 -12.09
CA ALA A 228 -19.26 9.45 -12.81
C ALA A 228 -18.30 10.16 -13.81
N ALA A 229 -17.04 10.38 -13.41
CA ALA A 229 -16.04 10.98 -14.29
C ALA A 229 -15.74 10.08 -15.49
N VAL A 230 -15.57 8.78 -15.23
CA VAL A 230 -15.35 7.81 -16.30
C VAL A 230 -16.59 7.70 -17.19
N ASP A 231 -17.80 7.61 -16.66
CA ASP A 231 -19.03 7.53 -17.47
C ASP A 231 -19.21 8.73 -18.40
N ALA A 232 -18.86 9.92 -17.94
CA ALA A 232 -18.92 11.15 -18.71
C ALA A 232 -17.81 11.31 -19.77
N ALA A 233 -16.72 10.55 -19.64
CA ALA A 233 -15.57 10.67 -20.51
C ALA A 233 -15.80 10.10 -21.91
N ASN A 234 -15.26 10.77 -22.93
CA ASN A 234 -15.33 10.32 -24.32
C ASN A 234 -14.27 9.25 -24.64
N LYS A 235 -13.16 9.26 -23.92
CA LYS A 235 -12.06 8.31 -24.07
C LYS A 235 -12.05 7.38 -22.85
N LYS A 236 -11.67 6.13 -23.08
CA LYS A 236 -11.66 5.09 -22.06
C LYS A 236 -10.31 4.37 -22.00
N THR A 237 -9.29 4.95 -22.63
CA THR A 237 -7.96 4.36 -22.71
C THR A 237 -6.92 5.35 -22.20
N LEU A 238 -6.01 4.84 -21.38
CA LEU A 238 -4.86 5.55 -20.82
C LEU A 238 -3.57 5.04 -21.46
N VAL A 239 -2.56 5.91 -21.57
CA VAL A 239 -1.20 5.53 -21.96
C VAL A 239 -0.23 5.98 -20.89
N PHE A 240 0.52 5.05 -20.33
CA PHE A 240 1.56 5.29 -19.35
C PHE A 240 2.95 5.13 -19.97
N GLY A 241 3.74 6.18 -19.93
CA GLY A 241 5.17 6.12 -20.23
C GLY A 241 5.96 5.79 -18.96
N ASP A 242 5.55 4.74 -18.26
CA ASP A 242 6.09 4.31 -16.99
C ASP A 242 5.62 2.88 -16.70
N ARG A 243 5.95 2.31 -15.50
CA ARG A 243 5.29 1.13 -14.96
C ARG A 243 3.83 1.43 -14.59
N PHE A 244 3.00 0.38 -14.53
CA PHE A 244 1.56 0.53 -14.41
C PHE A 244 1.00 -0.11 -13.12
N PRO A 245 1.00 0.58 -11.98
CA PRO A 245 0.44 0.06 -10.73
C PRO A 245 -1.10 0.21 -10.63
N PHE A 246 -1.78 0.81 -11.61
CA PHE A 246 -3.19 1.21 -11.51
C PHE A 246 -4.18 0.17 -12.05
N ARG A 247 -3.79 -1.12 -12.14
CA ARG A 247 -4.65 -2.18 -12.67
C ARG A 247 -5.99 -2.27 -11.96
N TYR A 248 -6.00 -2.30 -10.63
CA TYR A 248 -7.24 -2.35 -9.85
C TYR A 248 -8.14 -1.14 -10.12
N LEU A 249 -7.57 0.07 -10.19
CA LEU A 249 -8.31 1.28 -10.50
C LEU A 249 -8.92 1.20 -11.91
N THR A 250 -8.17 0.79 -12.91
CA THR A 250 -8.68 0.71 -14.29
C THR A 250 -9.78 -0.34 -14.44
N GLU A 251 -9.65 -1.50 -13.80
CA GLU A 251 -10.69 -2.51 -13.80
C GLU A 251 -11.96 -2.08 -13.07
N ASP A 252 -11.83 -1.41 -11.93
CA ASP A 252 -12.97 -0.91 -11.15
C ASP A 252 -13.91 -0.04 -11.98
N TYR A 253 -13.36 0.72 -12.94
CA TYR A 253 -14.12 1.67 -13.75
C TYR A 253 -14.19 1.30 -15.25
N GLY A 254 -13.69 0.14 -15.64
CA GLY A 254 -13.76 -0.35 -17.03
C GLY A 254 -12.93 0.50 -18.00
N LEU A 255 -11.75 0.91 -17.60
CA LEU A 255 -10.78 1.62 -18.43
C LEU A 255 -9.80 0.63 -19.08
N ASN A 256 -9.38 0.94 -20.31
CA ASN A 256 -8.27 0.26 -20.96
C ASN A 256 -6.97 1.04 -20.75
N TYR A 257 -5.85 0.37 -20.91
CA TYR A 257 -4.55 1.01 -20.78
C TYR A 257 -3.48 0.37 -21.68
N TYR A 258 -2.42 1.14 -21.93
CA TYR A 258 -1.13 0.70 -22.45
C TYR A 258 -0.06 1.31 -21.57
N ALA A 259 1.02 0.59 -21.31
CA ALA A 259 2.09 1.07 -20.44
C ALA A 259 3.46 0.56 -20.92
N ALA A 260 4.53 1.16 -20.41
CA ALA A 260 5.86 0.71 -20.74
C ALA A 260 6.21 -0.62 -20.04
N PHE A 261 5.78 -0.79 -18.79
CA PHE A 261 6.08 -1.95 -17.96
C PHE A 261 4.90 -2.34 -17.09
N VAL A 262 4.91 -3.57 -16.57
CA VAL A 262 4.00 -4.04 -15.51
C VAL A 262 4.23 -3.26 -14.20
N GLY A 263 3.29 -3.37 -13.26
CA GLY A 263 3.26 -2.58 -12.03
C GLY A 263 4.47 -2.79 -11.11
N CYS A 264 4.88 -4.05 -10.93
CA CYS A 264 5.98 -4.44 -10.04
C CYS A 264 7.37 -4.37 -10.71
N SER A 265 7.46 -3.93 -11.98
CA SER A 265 8.73 -3.86 -12.70
C SER A 265 9.72 -2.89 -12.06
N ALA A 266 10.98 -3.32 -11.94
CA ALA A 266 12.10 -2.48 -11.54
C ALA A 266 12.76 -1.73 -12.72
N GLU A 267 12.28 -1.92 -13.95
CA GLU A 267 12.84 -1.33 -15.16
C GLU A 267 12.73 0.20 -15.16
N THR A 268 13.80 0.85 -15.58
CA THR A 268 13.90 2.32 -15.64
C THR A 268 14.13 2.86 -17.06
N GLU A 269 14.36 1.99 -18.03
CA GLU A 269 14.64 2.33 -19.42
C GLU A 269 13.78 1.47 -20.35
N ALA A 270 12.92 2.12 -21.14
CA ALA A 270 12.09 1.44 -22.12
C ALA A 270 12.82 1.25 -23.45
N SER A 271 12.57 0.14 -24.12
CA SER A 271 13.07 -0.15 -25.45
C SER A 271 12.54 0.86 -26.47
N PHE A 272 13.28 1.03 -27.57
CA PHE A 272 12.80 1.87 -28.67
C PHE A 272 11.48 1.35 -29.26
N GLU A 273 11.27 0.06 -29.26
CA GLU A 273 10.05 -0.57 -29.76
C GLU A 273 8.84 -0.22 -28.89
N THR A 274 8.97 -0.35 -27.58
CA THR A 274 7.94 0.06 -26.59
C THR A 274 7.59 1.55 -26.70
N ILE A 275 8.61 2.42 -26.76
CA ILE A 275 8.38 3.86 -26.92
C ILE A 275 7.61 4.17 -28.21
N ARG A 276 8.02 3.56 -29.34
CA ARG A 276 7.35 3.75 -30.64
C ARG A 276 5.92 3.26 -30.59
N PHE A 277 5.68 2.08 -30.02
CA PHE A 277 4.35 1.52 -29.89
C PHE A 277 3.42 2.45 -29.09
N LEU A 278 3.86 2.93 -27.91
CA LEU A 278 3.08 3.85 -27.09
C LEU A 278 2.79 5.18 -27.79
N ALA A 279 3.76 5.71 -28.56
CA ALA A 279 3.56 6.92 -29.36
C ALA A 279 2.53 6.70 -30.47
N GLU A 280 2.61 5.58 -31.21
CA GLU A 280 1.65 5.21 -32.26
C GLU A 280 0.23 4.99 -31.68
N LYS A 281 0.10 4.36 -30.52
CA LYS A 281 -1.20 4.20 -29.84
C LYS A 281 -1.77 5.54 -29.38
N THR A 282 -0.93 6.41 -28.82
CA THR A 282 -1.31 7.77 -28.42
C THR A 282 -1.89 8.56 -29.60
N ASP A 283 -1.23 8.50 -30.75
CA ASP A 283 -1.69 9.14 -32.01
C ASP A 283 -2.97 8.50 -32.56
N ALA A 284 -3.02 7.17 -32.64
CA ALA A 284 -4.14 6.43 -33.20
C ALA A 284 -5.44 6.64 -32.41
N LEU A 285 -5.34 6.75 -31.08
CA LEU A 285 -6.45 7.01 -30.18
C LEU A 285 -6.73 8.50 -29.98
N GLY A 286 -5.90 9.38 -30.55
CA GLY A 286 -6.01 10.83 -30.45
C GLY A 286 -5.94 11.32 -29.00
N LEU A 287 -5.07 10.70 -28.19
CA LEU A 287 -4.92 11.06 -26.78
C LEU A 287 -4.15 12.37 -26.63
N GLY A 288 -4.62 13.24 -25.75
CA GLY A 288 -3.97 14.51 -25.43
C GLY A 288 -2.93 14.41 -24.32
N HIS A 289 -2.84 13.25 -23.67
CA HIS A 289 -2.00 13.06 -22.48
C HIS A 289 -1.28 11.72 -22.50
N VAL A 290 -0.07 11.70 -21.94
CA VAL A 290 0.69 10.51 -21.56
C VAL A 290 0.90 10.58 -20.06
N LEU A 291 0.61 9.48 -19.36
CA LEU A 291 0.68 9.41 -17.91
C LEU A 291 2.02 8.84 -17.46
N THR A 292 2.40 9.18 -16.22
CA THR A 292 3.54 8.64 -15.48
C THR A 292 3.15 8.50 -14.00
N ILE A 293 3.96 7.85 -13.20
CA ILE A 293 3.77 7.82 -11.74
C ILE A 293 4.44 9.03 -11.07
N GLU A 294 4.36 9.15 -9.74
CA GLU A 294 4.84 10.28 -8.93
C GLU A 294 6.36 10.45 -8.88
N ASN A 295 7.09 9.62 -9.57
CA ASN A 295 8.55 9.71 -9.59
C ASN A 295 9.02 11.00 -10.32
N PRO A 296 10.11 11.64 -9.92
CA PRO A 296 10.57 12.88 -10.56
C PRO A 296 11.14 12.68 -11.98
N ASN A 297 11.37 11.45 -12.40
CA ASN A 297 11.93 11.13 -13.72
C ASN A 297 10.81 10.76 -14.71
N HIS A 298 10.36 11.72 -15.51
CA HIS A 298 9.32 11.50 -16.52
C HIS A 298 9.89 11.21 -17.93
N LYS A 299 11.17 10.82 -18.01
CA LYS A 299 11.92 10.70 -19.28
C LYS A 299 11.26 9.76 -20.30
N ILE A 300 10.69 8.65 -19.87
CA ILE A 300 10.02 7.70 -20.77
C ILE A 300 8.77 8.36 -21.38
N ALA A 301 7.89 8.92 -20.53
CA ALA A 301 6.68 9.62 -20.97
C ALA A 301 7.01 10.80 -21.93
N GLU A 302 8.01 11.61 -21.61
CA GLU A 302 8.50 12.70 -22.46
C GLU A 302 9.03 12.18 -23.78
N THR A 303 9.73 11.03 -23.77
CA THR A 303 10.25 10.40 -25.00
C THR A 303 9.10 9.85 -25.84
N VAL A 304 8.07 9.26 -25.25
CA VAL A 304 6.85 8.84 -25.96
C VAL A 304 6.22 10.05 -26.65
N VAL A 305 5.99 11.17 -25.93
CA VAL A 305 5.45 12.40 -26.50
C VAL A 305 6.32 12.92 -27.66
N ALA A 306 7.65 12.92 -27.50
CA ALA A 306 8.57 13.37 -28.55
C ALA A 306 8.51 12.53 -29.83
N ASN A 307 8.02 11.29 -29.76
CA ASN A 307 7.86 10.36 -30.87
C ASN A 307 6.44 10.35 -31.47
N THR A 308 5.45 11.03 -30.85
CA THR A 308 4.13 11.22 -31.47
C THR A 308 4.20 12.16 -32.68
N THR A 309 3.20 12.12 -33.54
CA THR A 309 3.10 13.00 -34.70
C THR A 309 2.98 14.48 -34.33
N GLY A 310 2.13 14.76 -33.32
CA GLY A 310 1.81 16.13 -32.89
C GLY A 310 2.83 16.72 -31.92
N LYS A 311 3.49 15.90 -31.14
CA LYS A 311 4.45 16.28 -30.09
C LYS A 311 3.94 17.34 -29.12
N ASN A 312 2.64 17.35 -28.89
CA ASN A 312 1.94 18.37 -28.10
C ASN A 312 1.09 17.78 -26.96
N GLN A 313 1.20 16.50 -26.74
CA GLN A 313 0.58 15.84 -25.58
C GLN A 313 1.23 16.35 -24.29
N GLN A 314 0.44 16.42 -23.24
CA GLN A 314 0.93 16.79 -21.92
C GLN A 314 1.26 15.52 -21.14
N VAL A 315 2.36 15.55 -20.37
CA VAL A 315 2.67 14.52 -19.40
C VAL A 315 1.95 14.89 -18.10
N LEU A 316 1.15 13.95 -17.57
CA LEU A 316 0.47 14.08 -16.30
C LEU A 316 0.95 12.98 -15.35
N SER A 317 1.01 13.26 -14.06
CA SER A 317 1.45 12.30 -13.05
C SER A 317 0.28 11.85 -12.20
N MET A 318 0.10 10.53 -12.06
CA MET A 318 -0.76 9.90 -11.06
C MET A 318 0.10 9.36 -9.92
N ASN A 319 -0.40 9.46 -8.70
CA ASN A 319 0.34 9.03 -7.52
C ASN A 319 -0.06 7.60 -7.12
N SER A 320 0.89 6.68 -7.14
CA SER A 320 0.71 5.29 -6.74
C SER A 320 0.79 5.06 -5.22
N MET A 321 1.17 6.09 -4.47
CA MET A 321 1.39 6.06 -3.02
C MET A 321 2.53 5.15 -2.54
N GLN A 322 3.38 4.67 -3.44
CA GLN A 322 4.51 3.82 -3.08
C GLN A 322 5.68 4.59 -2.45
N SER A 323 5.78 5.88 -2.72
CA SER A 323 6.90 6.74 -2.28
C SER A 323 6.51 7.83 -1.28
N VAL A 324 5.32 7.74 -0.67
CA VAL A 324 4.87 8.73 0.32
C VAL A 324 5.71 8.61 1.59
N THR A 325 6.24 9.74 2.05
CA THR A 325 7.14 9.81 3.19
C THR A 325 6.45 10.32 4.46
N SER A 326 7.07 10.10 5.62
CA SER A 326 6.65 10.73 6.88
C SER A 326 6.59 12.26 6.79
N LYS A 327 7.41 12.88 5.92
CA LYS A 327 7.37 14.31 5.68
C LYS A 327 6.10 14.72 4.95
N ASP A 328 5.69 13.97 3.92
CA ASP A 328 4.47 14.27 3.17
C ASP A 328 3.24 14.15 4.07
N VAL A 329 3.23 13.14 4.95
CA VAL A 329 2.21 12.97 6.00
C VAL A 329 2.17 14.19 6.93
N ALA A 330 3.32 14.68 7.38
CA ALA A 330 3.41 15.86 8.23
C ALA A 330 2.97 17.15 7.50
N GLU A 331 3.07 17.20 6.19
CA GLU A 331 2.58 18.27 5.32
C GLU A 331 1.09 18.13 4.97
N GLY A 332 0.43 17.06 5.42
CA GLY A 332 -1.01 16.87 5.32
C GLY A 332 -1.46 15.90 4.22
N ALA A 333 -0.57 15.08 3.68
CA ALA A 333 -0.96 14.02 2.75
C ALA A 333 -1.85 13.00 3.46
N THR A 334 -2.98 12.67 2.83
CA THR A 334 -3.90 11.60 3.22
C THR A 334 -4.24 10.73 2.01
N TYR A 335 -4.62 9.48 2.24
CA TYR A 335 -5.05 8.60 1.17
C TYR A 335 -6.17 9.22 0.33
N LEU A 336 -7.20 9.80 0.98
CA LEU A 336 -8.29 10.46 0.28
C LEU A 336 -7.81 11.64 -0.57
N SER A 337 -6.92 12.50 -0.04
CA SER A 337 -6.43 13.66 -0.79
C SER A 337 -5.63 13.27 -2.02
N ILE A 338 -4.84 12.20 -1.93
CA ILE A 338 -4.07 11.66 -3.07
C ILE A 338 -5.03 11.05 -4.10
N MET A 339 -6.00 10.26 -3.67
CA MET A 339 -6.99 9.69 -4.60
C MET A 339 -7.90 10.77 -5.23
N GLU A 340 -8.25 11.84 -4.51
CA GLU A 340 -8.96 12.99 -5.09
C GLU A 340 -8.11 13.69 -6.18
N HIS A 341 -6.81 13.87 -5.94
CA HIS A 341 -5.90 14.41 -6.96
C HIS A 341 -5.78 13.47 -8.17
N ASN A 342 -5.66 12.16 -7.94
CA ASN A 342 -5.65 11.16 -9.01
C ASN A 342 -6.92 11.21 -9.86
N LEU A 343 -8.08 11.47 -9.25
CA LEU A 343 -9.33 11.68 -9.99
C LEU A 343 -9.28 12.91 -10.90
N GLU A 344 -8.69 14.02 -10.42
CA GLU A 344 -8.51 15.23 -11.25
C GLU A 344 -7.62 14.93 -12.46
N VAL A 345 -6.48 14.25 -12.25
CA VAL A 345 -5.55 13.85 -13.31
C VAL A 345 -6.23 12.90 -14.29
N LEU A 346 -6.94 11.88 -13.80
CA LEU A 346 -7.69 10.93 -14.61
C LEU A 346 -8.74 11.64 -15.47
N THR A 347 -9.49 12.59 -14.88
CA THR A 347 -10.50 13.36 -15.61
C THR A 347 -9.89 14.17 -16.75
N GLN A 348 -8.70 14.74 -16.57
CA GLN A 348 -7.97 15.42 -17.65
C GLN A 348 -7.50 14.44 -18.71
N ALA A 349 -6.93 13.30 -18.32
CA ALA A 349 -6.40 12.31 -19.25
C ALA A 349 -7.47 11.71 -20.18
N LEU A 350 -8.72 11.62 -19.72
CA LEU A 350 -9.85 11.07 -20.46
C LEU A 350 -10.60 12.08 -21.35
N GLN A 351 -10.17 13.35 -21.40
CA GLN A 351 -10.69 14.36 -22.33
C GLN A 351 -10.10 14.21 -23.72
#